data_558b20cebe308a92aeb1dac1d4dd94c3
#
_entry.id   558b20cebe308a92aeb1dac1d4dd94c3
#
_cell.length_a   1.000
_cell.length_b   1.000
_cell.length_c   1.000
_cell.angle_alpha   90.00
_cell.angle_beta   90.00
_cell.angle_gamma   90.00
#
_symmetry.space_group_name_H-M   'P 1'
#
loop_
_entity.id
_entity.type
_entity.pdbx_description
1 polymer ?
#
loop_
_entity_poly.entity_id
_entity_poly.type
_entity_poly.pdbx_seq_one_letter_code
_entity_poly.pdbx_strand_id
1 'polypeptide(L)'
;MDESADKLAALADVVRALDQLGASHAVVGGVAVGIRSGVPRATIDTDVAVRSTVDRHALIDALAAAGLRLTGTFAHSLNFRHSSGEPVQIVFDPEFDPMIDRAEPLDAEGLRIRVVTTADLIAMKQRAATDPARRRSKALRDQADIELLRGDVPDPDEGW
;
A
#
# COMPACT_ATOMS: atom_id res chain seq x y z
N MET A 1 6.48 -17.38 12.99
CA MET A 1 6.91 -16.07 12.45
C MET A 1 5.74 -15.10 12.48
N ASP A 2 6.02 -13.90 12.90
CA ASP A 2 5.00 -12.86 13.00
C ASP A 2 4.76 -12.22 11.61
N GLU A 3 3.54 -12.30 11.09
CA GLU A 3 3.17 -11.71 9.81
C GLU A 3 3.39 -10.20 9.79
N SER A 4 3.15 -9.50 10.91
CA SER A 4 3.40 -8.06 11.02
C SER A 4 4.88 -7.73 10.85
N ALA A 5 5.77 -8.56 11.41
CA ALA A 5 7.22 -8.38 11.27
C ALA A 5 7.66 -8.57 9.82
N ASP A 6 7.08 -9.53 9.10
CA ASP A 6 7.38 -9.78 7.70
C ASP A 6 6.92 -8.62 6.81
N LYS A 7 5.72 -8.10 7.06
CA LYS A 7 5.21 -6.91 6.35
C LYS A 7 6.08 -5.68 6.60
N LEU A 8 6.47 -5.46 7.84
CA LEU A 8 7.30 -4.33 8.21
C LEU A 8 8.70 -4.44 7.59
N ALA A 9 9.29 -5.63 7.62
CA ALA A 9 10.60 -5.88 7.01
C ALA A 9 10.57 -5.65 5.49
N ALA A 10 9.54 -6.16 4.81
CA ALA A 10 9.35 -5.96 3.39
C ALA A 10 9.19 -4.47 3.05
N LEU A 11 8.35 -3.77 3.81
CA LEU A 11 8.10 -2.35 3.62
C LEU A 11 9.37 -1.53 3.83
N ALA A 12 10.16 -1.84 4.86
CA ALA A 12 11.43 -1.16 5.14
C ALA A 12 12.40 -1.31 3.98
N ASP A 13 12.52 -2.51 3.41
CA ASP A 13 13.41 -2.75 2.28
C ASP A 13 12.94 -2.04 1.00
N VAL A 14 11.62 -2.02 0.76
CA VAL A 14 11.03 -1.28 -0.37
C VAL A 14 11.33 0.21 -0.24
N VAL A 15 11.03 0.80 0.91
CA VAL A 15 11.21 2.25 1.15
C VAL A 15 12.68 2.63 0.96
N ARG A 16 13.60 1.85 1.53
CA ARG A 16 15.03 2.12 1.39
C ARG A 16 15.47 2.06 -0.07
N ALA A 17 15.02 1.05 -0.81
CA ALA A 17 15.36 0.91 -2.24
C ALA A 17 14.83 2.08 -3.06
N LEU A 18 13.58 2.49 -2.81
CA LEU A 18 12.96 3.62 -3.52
C LEU A 18 13.63 4.95 -3.19
N ASP A 19 14.01 5.16 -1.93
CA ASP A 19 14.74 6.35 -1.51
C ASP A 19 16.12 6.42 -2.18
N GLN A 20 16.84 5.31 -2.23
CA GLN A 20 18.15 5.24 -2.91
C GLN A 20 18.02 5.50 -4.42
N LEU A 21 16.93 5.04 -5.02
CA LEU A 21 16.64 5.28 -6.44
C LEU A 21 16.20 6.74 -6.70
N GLY A 22 15.82 7.48 -5.66
CA GLY A 22 15.25 8.82 -5.80
C GLY A 22 13.83 8.81 -6.35
N ALA A 23 13.11 7.70 -6.19
CA ALA A 23 11.75 7.54 -6.69
C ALA A 23 10.73 8.00 -5.64
N SER A 24 9.95 9.03 -5.97
CA SER A 24 8.85 9.49 -5.12
C SER A 24 7.80 8.39 -5.02
N HIS A 25 7.33 8.13 -3.79
CA HIS A 25 6.43 7.02 -3.52
C HIS A 25 5.54 7.28 -2.29
N ALA A 26 4.51 6.47 -2.15
CA ALA A 26 3.65 6.48 -0.96
C ALA A 26 3.00 5.11 -0.77
N VAL A 27 2.79 4.73 0.48
CA VAL A 27 2.05 3.51 0.83
C VAL A 27 0.57 3.72 0.52
N VAL A 28 -0.04 2.76 -0.14
CA VAL A 28 -1.46 2.74 -0.51
C VAL A 28 -2.08 1.41 -0.06
N GLY A 29 -3.33 1.18 -0.41
CA GLY A 29 -3.98 -0.11 -0.15
C GLY A 29 -4.28 -0.40 1.31
N GLY A 30 -4.39 -1.69 1.64
CA GLY A 30 -4.81 -2.12 2.97
C GLY A 30 -3.88 -1.73 4.10
N VAL A 31 -2.57 -1.69 3.85
CA VAL A 31 -1.61 -1.24 4.86
C VAL A 31 -1.85 0.23 5.20
N ALA A 32 -2.08 1.08 4.18
CA ALA A 32 -2.40 2.49 4.40
C ALA A 32 -3.70 2.66 5.17
N VAL A 33 -4.73 1.88 4.87
CA VAL A 33 -6.00 1.90 5.61
C VAL A 33 -5.77 1.57 7.08
N GLY A 34 -4.99 0.54 7.38
CA GLY A 34 -4.66 0.16 8.75
C GLY A 34 -3.93 1.27 9.50
N ILE A 35 -2.95 1.90 8.87
CA ILE A 35 -2.19 2.99 9.49
C ILE A 35 -3.10 4.21 9.74
N ARG A 36 -3.88 4.62 8.76
CA ARG A 36 -4.73 5.82 8.85
C ARG A 36 -5.91 5.64 9.80
N SER A 37 -6.51 4.46 9.85
CA SER A 37 -7.64 4.18 10.73
C SER A 37 -7.22 3.81 12.15
N GLY A 38 -5.99 3.36 12.34
CA GLY A 38 -5.52 2.82 13.62
C GLY A 38 -6.07 1.42 13.93
N VAL A 39 -6.80 0.81 13.00
CA VAL A 39 -7.39 -0.52 13.17
C VAL A 39 -6.56 -1.52 12.38
N PRO A 40 -5.94 -2.53 13.04
CA PRO A 40 -5.22 -3.58 12.34
C PRO A 40 -6.14 -4.27 11.31
N ARG A 41 -5.61 -4.47 10.12
CA ARG A 41 -6.36 -5.07 9.03
C ARG A 41 -5.53 -6.18 8.40
N ALA A 42 -6.14 -7.35 8.26
CA ALA A 42 -5.54 -8.43 7.50
C ALA A 42 -5.49 -8.03 6.03
N THR A 43 -4.30 -7.95 5.46
CA THR A 43 -4.10 -7.71 4.03
C THR A 43 -3.22 -8.82 3.48
N ILE A 44 -3.45 -9.16 2.21
CA ILE A 44 -2.61 -10.14 1.52
C ILE A 44 -1.33 -9.47 1.06
N ASP A 45 -1.44 -8.28 0.45
CA ASP A 45 -0.32 -7.60 -0.19
C ASP A 45 0.07 -6.32 0.53
N THR A 46 1.36 -5.98 0.43
CA THR A 46 1.86 -4.63 0.74
C THR A 46 1.88 -3.85 -0.57
N ASP A 47 1.13 -2.74 -0.63
CA ASP A 47 0.98 -1.96 -1.85
C ASP A 47 1.68 -0.60 -1.70
N VAL A 48 2.56 -0.27 -2.65
CA VAL A 48 3.27 1.01 -2.69
C VAL A 48 3.09 1.63 -4.07
N ALA A 49 2.66 2.88 -4.10
CA ALA A 49 2.57 3.65 -5.34
C ALA A 49 3.88 4.39 -5.58
N VAL A 50 4.35 4.36 -6.81
CA VAL A 50 5.55 5.05 -7.27
C VAL A 50 5.13 5.98 -8.41
N ARG A 51 5.78 7.14 -8.52
CA ARG A 51 5.48 8.10 -9.58
C ARG A 51 5.58 7.44 -10.95
N SER A 52 4.60 7.74 -11.81
CA SER A 52 4.42 7.07 -13.11
C SER A 52 5.61 7.23 -14.07
N THR A 53 6.47 8.23 -13.83
CA THR A 53 7.67 8.49 -14.63
C THR A 53 8.87 7.61 -14.24
N VAL A 54 8.72 6.71 -13.29
CA VAL A 54 9.81 5.82 -12.85
C VAL A 54 10.32 4.95 -14.00
N ASP A 55 11.63 4.75 -14.05
CA ASP A 55 12.25 3.79 -14.97
C ASP A 55 12.01 2.38 -14.42
N ARG A 56 11.29 1.54 -15.17
CA ARG A 56 10.92 0.19 -14.72
C ARG A 56 12.13 -0.70 -14.50
N HIS A 57 13.14 -0.62 -15.38
CA HIS A 57 14.35 -1.44 -15.23
C HIS A 57 15.13 -1.05 -13.98
N ALA A 58 15.31 0.25 -13.76
CA ALA A 58 15.97 0.74 -12.56
C ALA A 58 15.21 0.35 -11.30
N LEU A 59 13.88 0.39 -11.35
CA LEU A 59 13.02 -0.01 -10.25
C LEU A 59 13.19 -1.50 -9.92
N ILE A 60 13.13 -2.35 -10.92
CA ILE A 60 13.29 -3.80 -10.76
C ILE A 60 14.67 -4.12 -10.18
N ASP A 61 15.71 -3.50 -10.70
CA ASP A 61 17.10 -3.72 -10.26
C ASP A 61 17.27 -3.27 -8.80
N ALA A 62 16.76 -2.10 -8.44
CA ALA A 62 16.85 -1.58 -7.07
C ALA A 62 16.15 -2.49 -6.07
N LEU A 63 14.96 -2.96 -6.43
CA LEU A 63 14.19 -3.86 -5.57
C LEU A 63 14.84 -5.25 -5.48
N ALA A 64 15.41 -5.76 -6.57
CA ALA A 64 16.15 -7.01 -6.55
C ALA A 64 17.35 -6.94 -5.58
N ALA A 65 18.08 -5.83 -5.60
CA ALA A 65 19.18 -5.61 -4.67
C ALA A 65 18.72 -5.54 -3.21
N ALA A 66 17.47 -5.20 -2.96
CA ALA A 66 16.89 -5.12 -1.63
C ALA A 66 16.18 -6.41 -1.20
N GLY A 67 16.28 -7.48 -1.98
CA GLY A 67 15.72 -8.78 -1.64
C GLY A 67 14.29 -9.02 -2.16
N LEU A 68 13.85 -8.26 -3.17
CA LEU A 68 12.54 -8.43 -3.77
C LEU A 68 12.65 -8.99 -5.18
N ARG A 69 12.07 -10.15 -5.39
CA ARG A 69 12.08 -10.86 -6.67
C ARG A 69 10.81 -10.55 -7.46
N LEU A 70 10.97 -10.15 -8.72
CA LEU A 70 9.83 -9.90 -9.62
C LEU A 70 9.06 -11.21 -9.87
N THR A 71 7.75 -11.18 -9.68
CA THR A 71 6.87 -12.32 -9.90
C THR A 71 5.79 -12.08 -10.95
N GLY A 72 5.52 -10.83 -11.31
CA GLY A 72 4.52 -10.51 -12.32
C GLY A 72 4.69 -9.10 -12.86
N THR A 73 4.33 -8.92 -14.14
CA THR A 73 4.41 -7.64 -14.84
C THR A 73 3.07 -7.32 -15.47
N PHE A 74 2.57 -6.12 -15.21
CA PHE A 74 1.29 -5.64 -15.72
C PHE A 74 1.46 -4.24 -16.31
N ALA A 75 0.42 -3.71 -16.95
CA ALA A 75 0.48 -2.40 -17.61
C ALA A 75 0.89 -1.28 -16.65
N HIS A 76 0.34 -1.28 -15.43
CA HIS A 76 0.53 -0.20 -14.45
C HIS A 76 0.97 -0.71 -13.09
N SER A 77 1.49 -1.95 -13.01
CA SER A 77 1.98 -2.50 -11.76
C SER A 77 2.99 -3.61 -11.98
N LEU A 78 3.79 -3.85 -10.95
CA LEU A 78 4.73 -4.96 -10.88
C LEU A 78 4.50 -5.67 -9.55
N ASN A 79 4.51 -7.00 -9.58
CA ASN A 79 4.41 -7.81 -8.37
C ASN A 79 5.78 -8.37 -8.01
N PHE A 80 6.07 -8.35 -6.73
CA PHE A 80 7.32 -8.86 -6.17
C PHE A 80 7.04 -9.78 -5.01
N ARG A 81 8.02 -10.60 -4.68
CA ARG A 81 8.04 -11.34 -3.43
C ARG A 81 9.31 -11.00 -2.67
N HIS A 82 9.13 -10.55 -1.46
CA HIS A 82 10.23 -10.26 -0.53
C HIS A 82 10.87 -11.57 -0.04
N SER A 83 12.13 -11.50 0.37
CA SER A 83 12.87 -12.66 0.90
C SER A 83 12.18 -13.31 2.13
N SER A 84 11.37 -12.56 2.87
CA SER A 84 10.55 -13.09 3.96
C SER A 84 9.34 -13.90 3.49
N GLY A 85 9.02 -13.87 2.20
CA GLY A 85 7.81 -14.46 1.64
C GLY A 85 6.66 -13.47 1.45
N GLU A 86 6.78 -12.25 1.94
CA GLU A 86 5.73 -11.24 1.84
C GLU A 86 5.53 -10.79 0.37
N PRO A 87 4.29 -10.83 -0.14
CA PRO A 87 3.99 -10.29 -1.46
C PRO A 87 3.93 -8.77 -1.42
N VAL A 88 4.53 -8.12 -2.42
CA VAL A 88 4.59 -6.67 -2.56
C VAL A 88 4.13 -6.30 -3.96
N GLN A 89 3.22 -5.34 -4.06
CA GLN A 89 2.80 -4.78 -5.34
C GLN A 89 3.26 -3.33 -5.44
N ILE A 90 3.93 -3.01 -6.54
CA ILE A 90 4.30 -1.63 -6.87
C ILE A 90 3.36 -1.17 -7.98
N VAL A 91 2.61 -0.09 -7.71
CA VAL A 91 1.69 0.51 -8.70
C VAL A 91 2.25 1.83 -9.18
N PHE A 92 2.18 2.09 -10.48
CA PHE A 92 2.68 3.33 -11.10
C PHE A 92 1.71 3.90 -12.13
N ASP A 93 0.41 3.68 -11.93
CA ASP A 93 -0.62 4.33 -12.73
C ASP A 93 -0.54 5.85 -12.46
N PRO A 94 -0.64 6.69 -13.52
CA PRO A 94 -0.60 8.15 -13.35
C PRO A 94 -1.63 8.73 -12.38
N GLU A 95 -2.74 8.02 -12.13
CA GLU A 95 -3.76 8.48 -11.17
C GLU A 95 -3.20 8.64 -9.75
N PHE A 96 -2.13 7.91 -9.41
CA PHE A 96 -1.49 8.00 -8.10
C PHE A 96 -0.55 9.19 -7.96
N ASP A 97 -0.10 9.79 -9.05
CA ASP A 97 0.89 10.87 -8.99
C ASP A 97 0.45 12.03 -8.07
N PRO A 98 -0.78 12.58 -8.19
CA PRO A 98 -1.23 13.62 -7.26
C PRO A 98 -1.32 13.14 -5.80
N MET A 99 -1.67 11.87 -5.59
CA MET A 99 -1.77 11.30 -4.24
C MET A 99 -0.39 11.17 -3.59
N ILE A 100 0.63 10.82 -4.37
CA ILE A 100 2.02 10.77 -3.90
C ILE A 100 2.47 12.18 -3.49
N ASP A 101 2.13 13.20 -4.27
CA ASP A 101 2.47 14.58 -3.95
C ASP A 101 1.85 15.04 -2.63
N ARG A 102 0.64 14.59 -2.31
CA ARG A 102 -0.07 14.94 -1.08
C ARG A 102 0.24 14.03 0.09
N ALA A 103 0.95 12.92 -0.13
CA ALA A 103 1.24 11.94 0.91
C ALA A 103 2.02 12.57 2.07
N GLU A 104 1.79 12.03 3.27
CA GLU A 104 2.36 12.56 4.49
C GLU A 104 3.28 11.55 5.15
N PRO A 105 4.39 12.00 5.77
CA PRO A 105 5.27 11.12 6.52
C PRO A 105 4.60 10.72 7.84
N LEU A 106 4.55 9.43 8.11
CA LEU A 106 4.01 8.87 9.35
C LEU A 106 4.98 7.82 9.88
N ASP A 107 4.93 7.58 11.19
CA ASP A 107 5.67 6.49 11.82
C ASP A 107 4.77 5.27 11.94
N ALA A 108 5.26 4.13 11.45
CA ALA A 108 4.61 2.84 11.58
C ALA A 108 5.57 1.89 12.29
N GLU A 109 5.34 1.64 13.57
CA GLU A 109 6.15 0.74 14.40
C GLU A 109 7.66 1.05 14.31
N GLY A 110 8.01 2.34 14.37
CA GLY A 110 9.39 2.80 14.31
C GLY A 110 9.94 3.03 12.91
N LEU A 111 9.21 2.68 11.87
CA LEU A 111 9.57 2.94 10.49
C LEU A 111 8.87 4.20 9.99
N ARG A 112 9.66 5.15 9.48
CA ARG A 112 9.08 6.38 8.90
C ARG A 112 8.79 6.16 7.44
N ILE A 113 7.52 6.31 7.06
CA ILE A 113 7.03 6.06 5.71
C ILE A 113 6.13 7.20 5.25
N ARG A 114 5.98 7.33 3.95
CA ARG A 114 5.00 8.25 3.36
C ARG A 114 3.73 7.49 3.07
N VAL A 115 2.60 8.02 3.53
CA VAL A 115 1.28 7.38 3.39
C VAL A 115 0.33 8.36 2.71
N VAL A 116 -0.44 7.89 1.73
CA VAL A 116 -1.46 8.73 1.09
C VAL A 116 -2.47 9.22 2.12
N THR A 117 -3.07 10.38 1.88
CA THR A 117 -4.02 10.98 2.83
C THR A 117 -5.26 10.13 3.00
N THR A 118 -5.92 10.28 4.15
CA THR A 118 -7.21 9.64 4.41
C THR A 118 -8.23 10.01 3.34
N ALA A 119 -8.27 11.26 2.92
CA ALA A 119 -9.20 11.72 1.88
C ALA A 119 -8.94 11.02 0.54
N ASP A 120 -7.68 10.85 0.15
CA ASP A 120 -7.31 10.15 -1.08
C ASP A 120 -7.67 8.65 -1.00
N LEU A 121 -7.44 8.01 0.15
CA LEU A 121 -7.82 6.61 0.36
C LEU A 121 -9.33 6.42 0.24
N ILE A 122 -10.13 7.30 0.84
CA ILE A 122 -11.59 7.26 0.75
C ILE A 122 -12.04 7.40 -0.71
N ALA A 123 -11.47 8.37 -1.43
CA ALA A 123 -11.81 8.60 -2.84
C ALA A 123 -11.49 7.37 -3.71
N MET A 124 -10.33 6.75 -3.50
CA MET A 124 -9.96 5.52 -4.20
C MET A 124 -10.94 4.39 -3.92
N LYS A 125 -11.29 4.20 -2.64
CA LYS A 125 -12.21 3.13 -2.22
C LYS A 125 -13.61 3.35 -2.75
N GLN A 126 -14.08 4.60 -2.79
CA GLN A 126 -15.39 4.94 -3.36
C GLN A 126 -15.46 4.60 -4.85
N ARG A 127 -14.42 4.93 -5.62
CA ARG A 127 -14.36 4.58 -7.04
C ARG A 127 -14.33 3.07 -7.26
N ALA A 128 -13.53 2.36 -6.47
CA ALA A 128 -13.44 0.91 -6.55
C ALA A 128 -14.77 0.25 -6.19
N ALA A 129 -15.43 0.68 -5.13
CA ALA A 129 -16.69 0.09 -4.66
C ALA A 129 -17.84 0.27 -5.66
N THR A 130 -17.80 1.32 -6.49
CA THR A 130 -18.84 1.61 -7.49
C THR A 130 -18.52 1.08 -8.87
N ASP A 131 -17.35 0.48 -9.07
CA ASP A 131 -16.97 -0.13 -10.36
C ASP A 131 -17.80 -1.41 -10.58
N PRO A 132 -18.62 -1.47 -11.66
CA PRO A 132 -19.46 -2.64 -11.91
C PRO A 132 -18.65 -3.91 -12.23
N ALA A 133 -17.39 -3.77 -12.64
CA ALA A 133 -16.50 -4.91 -12.88
C ALA A 133 -15.89 -5.48 -11.59
N ARG A 134 -16.02 -4.77 -10.47
CA ARG A 134 -15.42 -5.20 -9.22
C ARG A 134 -16.26 -6.28 -8.55
N ARG A 135 -15.59 -7.33 -8.10
CA ARG A 135 -16.25 -8.43 -7.38
C ARG A 135 -16.96 -7.89 -6.13
N ARG A 136 -18.20 -8.33 -5.89
CA ARG A 136 -19.05 -7.82 -4.79
C ARG A 136 -18.37 -7.91 -3.42
N SER A 137 -17.68 -8.99 -3.12
CA SER A 137 -16.99 -9.15 -1.84
C SER A 137 -15.91 -8.08 -1.64
N LYS A 138 -15.20 -7.72 -2.72
CA LYS A 138 -14.21 -6.64 -2.67
C LYS A 138 -14.86 -5.27 -2.52
N ALA A 139 -15.96 -5.02 -3.23
CA ALA A 139 -16.70 -3.77 -3.12
C ALA A 139 -17.23 -3.57 -1.70
N LEU A 140 -17.71 -4.62 -1.04
CA LEU A 140 -18.16 -4.56 0.36
C LEU A 140 -17.00 -4.26 1.32
N ARG A 141 -15.81 -4.83 1.06
CA ARG A 141 -14.60 -4.49 1.84
C ARG A 141 -14.21 -3.05 1.66
N ASP A 142 -14.29 -2.53 0.44
CA ASP A 142 -13.99 -1.12 0.17
C ASP A 142 -14.92 -0.22 0.96
N GLN A 143 -16.20 -0.56 1.06
CA GLN A 143 -17.17 0.19 1.85
C GLN A 143 -16.86 0.13 3.34
N ALA A 144 -16.51 -1.04 3.86
CA ALA A 144 -16.10 -1.20 5.25
C ALA A 144 -14.84 -0.37 5.55
N ASP A 145 -13.88 -0.35 4.65
CA ASP A 145 -12.66 0.46 4.79
C ASP A 145 -12.98 1.95 4.84
N ILE A 146 -13.92 2.41 4.01
CA ILE A 146 -14.37 3.81 4.02
C ILE A 146 -14.91 4.18 5.40
N GLU A 147 -15.73 3.34 6.01
CA GLU A 147 -16.26 3.60 7.33
C GLU A 147 -15.17 3.65 8.40
N LEU A 148 -14.19 2.74 8.34
CA LEU A 148 -13.03 2.77 9.23
C LEU A 148 -12.24 4.09 9.08
N LEU A 149 -12.02 4.52 7.85
CA LEU A 149 -11.29 5.76 7.56
C LEU A 149 -12.05 7.01 8.02
N ARG A 150 -13.38 6.95 8.06
CA ARG A 150 -14.24 8.02 8.58
C ARG A 150 -14.34 8.04 10.09
N GLY A 151 -13.75 7.06 10.77
CA GLY A 151 -13.72 6.99 12.22
C GLY A 151 -14.75 6.07 12.86
N ASP A 152 -15.49 5.30 12.07
CA ASP A 152 -16.38 4.26 12.59
C ASP A 152 -15.55 3.03 12.96
N VAL A 153 -14.85 3.14 14.07
CA VAL A 153 -13.90 2.15 14.55
C VAL A 153 -14.58 1.27 15.58
N PRO A 154 -14.37 -0.06 15.55
CA PRO A 154 -14.93 -0.95 16.57
C PRO A 154 -14.49 -0.54 17.97
N ASP A 155 -15.43 -0.44 18.88
CA ASP A 155 -15.15 -0.26 20.31
C ASP A 155 -14.83 -1.64 20.89
N PRO A 156 -13.64 -1.84 21.51
CA PRO A 156 -13.30 -3.13 22.10
C PRO A 156 -14.26 -3.57 23.22
N ASP A 157 -15.00 -2.62 23.82
CA ASP A 157 -15.94 -2.91 24.89
C ASP A 157 -17.38 -3.21 24.38
N GLU A 158 -17.65 -3.00 23.11
CA GLU A 158 -19.00 -3.19 22.55
C GLU A 158 -19.36 -4.64 22.24
N GLY A 159 -18.48 -5.55 22.15
CA GLY A 159 -18.77 -6.88 21.63
C GLY A 159 -19.33 -6.85 20.19
N TRP A 160 -19.09 -7.88 19.45
CA TRP A 160 -19.49 -7.97 18.03
C TRP A 160 -20.83 -8.67 17.86
#